data_79bebc0c040c945319eec181f905969b
#
_entry.id   79bebc0c040c945319eec181f905969b
#
_cell.length_a   1.000
_cell.length_b   1.000
_cell.length_c   1.000
_cell.angle_alpha   90.00
_cell.angle_beta   90.00
_cell.angle_gamma   90.00
#
_symmetry.space_group_name_H-M   'P 1'
#
loop_
_entity.id
_entity.type
_entity.pdbx_description
1 polymer ?
#
loop_
_entity_poly.entity_id
_entity_poly.type
_entity_poly.pdbx_seq_one_letter_code
_entity_poly.pdbx_strand_id
1 'polypeptide(L)'
;LVLIIVIYPLWVIIISSVSDPYAVMEGKVLWLPVDFSWVGYQAILKYGALWRSYLNSIVYTVGGTLLSVMVTLTMAYGLSRKFVGKGLINFLVVFTMFFSGGLIPTFLWMRDLGLYNNPMIMIVMGMVSVWNLMVARTYIQTSIPNELYEAAAIDGASHFQYFFKVVLPLSATIVAVLSVYYGVGKWNDYY
;
A
#
# COMPACT_ATOMS: atom_id res chain seq x y z
N LEU A 1 -16.09 -22.46 -15.28
CA LEU A 1 -14.88 -23.31 -15.24
C LEU A 1 -13.69 -22.60 -14.59
N VAL A 2 -13.32 -21.39 -15.03
CA VAL A 2 -12.19 -20.60 -14.48
C VAL A 2 -12.34 -20.37 -12.97
N LEU A 3 -13.53 -19.97 -12.52
CA LEU A 3 -13.81 -19.76 -11.09
C LEU A 3 -13.55 -21.02 -10.25
N ILE A 4 -13.94 -22.21 -10.74
CA ILE A 4 -13.72 -23.47 -10.02
C ILE A 4 -12.22 -23.75 -9.87
N ILE A 5 -11.45 -23.54 -10.95
CA ILE A 5 -9.99 -23.76 -10.94
C ILE A 5 -9.31 -22.81 -9.94
N VAL A 6 -9.77 -21.56 -9.82
CA VAL A 6 -9.18 -20.56 -8.90
C VAL A 6 -9.63 -20.78 -7.45
N ILE A 7 -10.88 -21.18 -7.24
CA ILE A 7 -11.44 -21.37 -5.88
C ILE A 7 -10.98 -22.71 -5.28
N TYR A 8 -10.75 -23.74 -6.07
CA TYR A 8 -10.40 -25.07 -5.56
C TYR A 8 -9.15 -25.09 -4.65
N PRO A 9 -8.01 -24.47 -5.01
CA PRO A 9 -6.87 -24.39 -4.09
C PRO A 9 -7.18 -23.69 -2.77
N LEU A 10 -7.98 -22.61 -2.79
CA LEU A 10 -8.41 -21.91 -1.59
C LEU A 10 -9.32 -22.79 -0.73
N TRP A 11 -10.23 -23.52 -1.36
CA TRP A 11 -11.08 -24.50 -0.67
C TRP A 11 -10.25 -25.58 0.03
N VAL A 12 -9.27 -26.16 -0.68
CA VAL A 12 -8.36 -27.17 -0.09
C VAL A 12 -7.61 -26.61 1.13
N ILE A 13 -7.14 -25.37 1.10
CA ILE A 13 -6.49 -24.74 2.25
C ILE A 13 -7.45 -24.66 3.44
N ILE A 14 -8.71 -24.24 3.21
CA ILE A 14 -9.72 -24.11 4.27
C ILE A 14 -10.03 -25.46 4.89
N ILE A 15 -10.31 -26.50 4.10
CA ILE A 15 -10.64 -27.83 4.64
C ILE A 15 -9.43 -28.49 5.30
N SER A 16 -8.22 -28.28 4.78
CA SER A 16 -6.98 -28.77 5.38
C SER A 16 -6.72 -28.14 6.73
N SER A 17 -7.07 -26.85 6.93
CA SER A 17 -6.85 -26.16 8.20
C SER A 17 -7.64 -26.74 9.38
N VAL A 18 -8.74 -27.46 9.10
CA VAL A 18 -9.62 -28.10 10.09
C VAL A 18 -9.57 -29.63 10.04
N SER A 19 -8.66 -30.19 9.23
CA SER A 19 -8.47 -31.65 9.12
C SER A 19 -7.33 -32.14 10.00
N ASP A 20 -7.27 -33.44 10.27
CA ASP A 20 -6.13 -34.06 10.93
C ASP A 20 -4.83 -33.83 10.14
N PRO A 21 -3.73 -33.35 10.79
CA PRO A 21 -2.46 -33.07 10.13
C PRO A 21 -1.89 -34.28 9.36
N TYR A 22 -2.04 -35.49 9.84
CA TYR A 22 -1.57 -36.70 9.16
C TYR A 22 -2.35 -36.97 7.88
N ALA A 23 -3.67 -36.82 7.91
CA ALA A 23 -4.53 -36.95 6.72
C ALA A 23 -4.20 -35.92 5.64
N VAL A 24 -3.82 -34.67 6.06
CA VAL A 24 -3.35 -33.64 5.14
C VAL A 24 -2.00 -34.02 4.51
N MET A 25 -1.04 -34.51 5.29
CA MET A 25 0.28 -34.93 4.79
C MET A 25 0.18 -36.12 3.83
N GLU A 26 -0.77 -37.03 4.05
CA GLU A 26 -1.04 -38.18 3.18
C GLU A 26 -1.83 -37.80 1.91
N GLY A 27 -2.25 -36.54 1.76
CA GLY A 27 -3.01 -36.08 0.60
C GLY A 27 -4.45 -36.59 0.53
N LYS A 28 -5.02 -37.05 1.67
CA LYS A 28 -6.38 -37.58 1.74
C LYS A 28 -7.48 -36.51 1.70
N VAL A 29 -7.11 -35.26 1.97
CA VAL A 29 -8.05 -34.12 2.03
C VAL A 29 -8.20 -33.53 0.63
N LEU A 30 -9.31 -33.87 -0.07
CA LEU A 30 -9.57 -33.40 -1.43
C LEU A 30 -10.78 -32.46 -1.54
N TRP A 31 -11.93 -32.88 -1.03
CA TRP A 31 -13.20 -32.13 -1.14
C TRP A 31 -13.84 -31.80 0.20
N LEU A 32 -13.62 -32.65 1.20
CA LEU A 32 -14.17 -32.52 2.54
C LEU A 32 -13.07 -32.68 3.59
N PRO A 33 -13.22 -32.07 4.79
CA PRO A 33 -12.28 -32.30 5.88
C PRO A 33 -12.29 -33.77 6.31
N VAL A 34 -11.11 -34.31 6.61
CA VAL A 34 -10.93 -35.66 7.14
C VAL A 34 -10.53 -35.55 8.60
N ASP A 35 -11.21 -36.25 9.48
CA ASP A 35 -10.98 -36.28 10.95
C ASP A 35 -10.80 -34.87 11.52
N PHE A 36 -11.94 -34.20 11.73
CA PHE A 36 -11.96 -32.80 12.13
C PHE A 36 -11.10 -32.51 13.37
N SER A 37 -10.15 -31.60 13.25
CA SER A 37 -9.13 -31.34 14.27
C SER A 37 -8.79 -29.84 14.40
N TRP A 38 -8.73 -29.35 15.64
CA TRP A 38 -8.28 -28.00 15.97
C TRP A 38 -6.79 -27.92 16.33
N VAL A 39 -6.05 -29.01 16.22
CA VAL A 39 -4.64 -29.10 16.65
C VAL A 39 -3.76 -28.06 15.96
N GLY A 40 -3.98 -27.85 14.64
CA GLY A 40 -3.26 -26.83 13.87
C GLY A 40 -3.49 -25.42 14.43
N TYR A 41 -4.73 -25.04 14.70
CA TYR A 41 -5.05 -23.73 15.28
C TYR A 41 -4.52 -23.57 16.71
N GLN A 42 -4.61 -24.62 17.54
CA GLN A 42 -4.03 -24.60 18.89
C GLN A 42 -2.52 -24.40 18.87
N ALA A 43 -1.82 -25.04 17.95
CA ALA A 43 -0.37 -24.87 17.80
C ALA A 43 -0.04 -23.43 17.39
N ILE A 44 -0.76 -22.87 16.42
CA ILE A 44 -0.60 -21.47 15.95
C ILE A 44 -0.86 -20.48 17.09
N LEU A 45 -1.96 -20.65 17.84
CA LEU A 45 -2.31 -19.73 18.94
C LEU A 45 -1.28 -19.72 20.06
N LYS A 46 -0.60 -20.85 20.31
CA LYS A 46 0.45 -20.98 21.32
C LYS A 46 1.80 -20.41 20.84
N TYR A 47 1.96 -20.16 19.54
CA TYR A 47 3.21 -19.69 18.99
C TYR A 47 3.37 -18.17 19.11
N GLY A 48 3.98 -17.71 20.22
CA GLY A 48 4.08 -16.30 20.54
C GLY A 48 4.79 -15.43 19.49
N ALA A 49 5.73 -15.99 18.71
CA ALA A 49 6.40 -15.25 17.64
C ALA A 49 5.44 -14.84 16.52
N LEU A 50 4.41 -15.64 16.24
CA LEU A 50 3.39 -15.35 15.23
C LEU A 50 2.61 -14.08 15.58
N TRP A 51 2.20 -13.92 16.82
CA TRP A 51 1.46 -12.74 17.26
C TRP A 51 2.28 -11.46 17.13
N ARG A 52 3.59 -11.55 17.48
CA ARG A 52 4.51 -10.42 17.29
C ARG A 52 4.65 -10.05 15.82
N SER A 53 4.80 -11.05 14.94
CA SER A 53 4.89 -10.82 13.50
C SER A 53 3.61 -10.21 12.93
N TYR A 54 2.45 -10.66 13.40
CA TYR A 54 1.16 -10.11 13.00
C TYR A 54 1.01 -8.64 13.40
N LEU A 55 1.37 -8.31 14.65
CA LEU A 55 1.38 -6.93 15.13
C LEU A 55 2.33 -6.05 14.32
N ASN A 56 3.52 -6.54 14.01
CA ASN A 56 4.46 -5.81 13.16
C ASN A 56 3.88 -5.56 11.77
N SER A 57 3.27 -6.57 11.14
CA SER A 57 2.62 -6.40 9.82
C SER A 57 1.52 -5.35 9.86
N ILE A 58 0.70 -5.32 10.92
CA ILE A 58 -0.34 -4.30 11.09
C ILE A 58 0.30 -2.91 11.22
N VAL A 59 1.31 -2.76 12.07
CA VAL A 59 2.00 -1.48 12.28
C VAL A 59 2.64 -0.97 10.99
N TYR A 60 3.33 -1.84 10.25
CA TYR A 60 3.97 -1.46 8.98
C TYR A 60 2.95 -1.14 7.91
N THR A 61 1.87 -1.91 7.81
CA THR A 61 0.80 -1.65 6.84
C THR A 61 0.10 -0.34 7.14
N VAL A 62 -0.34 -0.12 8.38
CA VAL A 62 -1.04 1.12 8.74
C VAL A 62 -0.12 2.32 8.63
N GLY A 63 1.07 2.26 9.24
CA GLY A 63 2.04 3.36 9.21
C GLY A 63 2.52 3.66 7.79
N GLY A 64 2.87 2.62 7.02
CA GLY A 64 3.30 2.76 5.62
C GLY A 64 2.21 3.32 4.72
N THR A 65 0.97 2.86 4.88
CA THR A 65 -0.18 3.35 4.11
C THR A 65 -0.47 4.83 4.41
N LEU A 66 -0.55 5.20 5.68
CA LEU A 66 -0.78 6.59 6.07
C LEU A 66 0.29 7.53 5.52
N LEU A 67 1.56 7.16 5.68
CA LEU A 67 2.68 7.94 5.17
C LEU A 67 2.62 8.05 3.64
N SER A 68 2.41 6.92 2.94
CA SER A 68 2.34 6.87 1.47
C SER A 68 1.20 7.72 0.92
N VAL A 69 0.01 7.64 1.52
CA VAL A 69 -1.14 8.45 1.10
C VAL A 69 -0.87 9.95 1.30
N MET A 70 -0.36 10.34 2.48
CA MET A 70 -0.06 11.75 2.77
C MET A 70 0.99 12.33 1.82
N VAL A 71 2.09 11.62 1.60
CA VAL A 71 3.15 12.06 0.69
C VAL A 71 2.65 12.11 -0.75
N THR A 72 1.95 11.06 -1.21
CA THR A 72 1.40 11.01 -2.56
C THR A 72 0.42 12.15 -2.81
N LEU A 73 -0.51 12.42 -1.89
CA LEU A 73 -1.46 13.53 -2.06
C LEU A 73 -0.78 14.90 -2.06
N THR A 74 0.20 15.10 -1.19
CA THR A 74 0.96 16.36 -1.15
C THR A 74 1.71 16.59 -2.46
N MET A 75 2.39 15.56 -2.96
CA MET A 75 3.08 15.60 -4.26
C MET A 75 2.09 15.80 -5.42
N ALA A 76 0.97 15.07 -5.42
CA ALA A 76 -0.07 15.18 -6.43
C ALA A 76 -0.67 16.59 -6.48
N TYR A 77 -0.94 17.19 -5.32
CA TYR A 77 -1.38 18.58 -5.23
C TYR A 77 -0.34 19.53 -5.80
N GLY A 78 0.94 19.43 -5.41
CA GLY A 78 2.01 20.24 -5.97
C GLY A 78 2.08 20.12 -7.50
N LEU A 79 2.07 18.89 -8.04
CA LEU A 79 2.11 18.61 -9.46
C LEU A 79 0.81 18.97 -10.21
N SER A 80 -0.30 19.16 -9.50
CA SER A 80 -1.56 19.65 -10.10
C SER A 80 -1.51 21.13 -10.45
N ARG A 81 -0.70 21.92 -9.75
CA ARG A 81 -0.61 23.39 -9.91
C ARG A 81 0.25 23.79 -11.10
N LYS A 82 0.10 25.08 -11.52
CA LYS A 82 0.94 25.68 -12.56
C LYS A 82 2.19 26.29 -11.90
N PHE A 83 3.37 25.86 -12.30
CA PHE A 83 4.65 26.41 -11.89
C PHE A 83 5.70 26.23 -12.97
N VAL A 84 6.80 27.01 -12.88
CA VAL A 84 7.91 26.94 -13.84
C VAL A 84 8.63 25.59 -13.72
N GLY A 85 8.87 24.92 -14.83
CA GLY A 85 9.55 23.62 -14.85
C GLY A 85 8.63 22.40 -14.61
N LYS A 86 7.31 22.59 -14.45
CA LYS A 86 6.34 21.49 -14.27
C LYS A 86 6.50 20.36 -15.28
N GLY A 87 6.70 20.71 -16.56
CA GLY A 87 6.88 19.71 -17.64
C GLY A 87 8.08 18.80 -17.38
N LEU A 88 9.23 19.39 -17.04
CA LEU A 88 10.44 18.63 -16.72
C LEU A 88 10.26 17.76 -15.50
N ILE A 89 9.69 18.27 -14.42
CA ILE A 89 9.46 17.48 -13.20
C ILE A 89 8.50 16.32 -13.46
N ASN A 90 7.42 16.54 -14.18
CA ASN A 90 6.51 15.47 -14.58
C ASN A 90 7.20 14.42 -15.43
N PHE A 91 8.03 14.84 -16.39
CA PHE A 91 8.81 13.91 -17.21
C PHE A 91 9.75 13.07 -16.35
N LEU A 92 10.51 13.69 -15.43
CA LEU A 92 11.41 12.98 -14.53
C LEU A 92 10.66 11.98 -13.63
N VAL A 93 9.53 12.36 -13.08
CA VAL A 93 8.71 11.48 -12.25
C VAL A 93 8.22 10.27 -13.08
N VAL A 94 7.71 10.49 -14.28
CA VAL A 94 7.26 9.38 -15.16
C VAL A 94 8.44 8.55 -15.63
N PHE A 95 9.58 9.17 -15.89
CA PHE A 95 10.82 8.46 -16.27
C PHE A 95 11.23 7.43 -15.21
N THR A 96 11.16 7.77 -13.93
CA THR A 96 11.48 6.83 -12.84
C THR A 96 10.53 5.61 -12.76
N MET A 97 9.39 5.65 -13.44
CA MET A 97 8.50 4.48 -13.53
C MET A 97 9.10 3.37 -14.41
N PHE A 98 9.86 3.75 -15.44
CA PHE A 98 10.44 2.81 -16.42
C PHE A 98 11.92 2.51 -16.16
N PHE A 99 12.60 3.37 -15.41
CA PHE A 99 14.03 3.26 -15.13
C PHE A 99 14.26 3.20 -13.63
N SER A 100 14.66 2.06 -13.12
CA SER A 100 15.08 1.85 -11.73
C SER A 100 16.58 1.61 -11.67
N GLY A 101 17.22 1.99 -10.58
CA GLY A 101 18.64 1.72 -10.35
C GLY A 101 18.97 0.24 -10.13
N GLY A 102 17.95 -0.59 -9.88
CA GLY A 102 18.12 -2.00 -9.57
C GLY A 102 18.35 -2.28 -8.07
N LEU A 103 18.50 -3.55 -7.74
CA LEU A 103 18.59 -4.03 -6.35
C LEU A 103 19.83 -3.50 -5.63
N ILE A 104 21.01 -3.58 -6.27
CA ILE A 104 22.28 -3.24 -5.63
C ILE A 104 22.37 -1.75 -5.27
N PRO A 105 22.12 -0.78 -6.17
CA PRO A 105 22.09 0.63 -5.82
C PRO A 105 21.06 0.96 -4.74
N THR A 106 19.87 0.34 -4.79
CA THR A 106 18.84 0.54 -3.76
C THR A 106 19.32 0.06 -2.39
N PHE A 107 19.95 -1.11 -2.32
CA PHE A 107 20.51 -1.64 -1.08
C PHE A 107 21.62 -0.73 -0.50
N LEU A 108 22.55 -0.28 -1.33
CA LEU A 108 23.65 0.60 -0.92
C LEU A 108 23.09 1.92 -0.35
N TRP A 109 22.12 2.52 -1.04
CA TRP A 109 21.47 3.74 -0.61
C TRP A 109 20.73 3.57 0.73
N MET A 110 19.99 2.48 0.90
CA MET A 110 19.31 2.16 2.17
C MET A 110 20.28 1.97 3.33
N ARG A 111 21.41 1.31 3.06
CA ARG A 111 22.49 1.14 4.03
C ARG A 111 23.08 2.48 4.45
N ASP A 112 23.38 3.34 3.48
CA ASP A 112 24.01 4.66 3.71
C ASP A 112 23.07 5.62 4.45
N LEU A 113 21.74 5.44 4.31
CA LEU A 113 20.71 6.13 5.10
C LEU A 113 20.52 5.55 6.52
N GLY A 114 21.25 4.50 6.89
CA GLY A 114 21.10 3.84 8.20
C GLY A 114 19.80 3.05 8.36
N LEU A 115 19.13 2.72 7.25
CA LEU A 115 17.89 1.94 7.25
C LEU A 115 18.13 0.43 7.17
N TYR A 116 19.37 -0.01 7.03
CA TYR A 116 19.75 -1.41 7.04
C TYR A 116 19.45 -2.03 8.41
N ASN A 117 18.78 -3.18 8.42
CA ASN A 117 18.32 -3.88 9.64
C ASN A 117 17.45 -3.02 10.57
N ASN A 118 16.72 -2.03 10.01
CA ASN A 118 15.83 -1.15 10.75
C ASN A 118 14.38 -1.36 10.26
N PRO A 119 13.43 -1.68 11.17
CA PRO A 119 12.02 -1.87 10.79
C PRO A 119 11.37 -0.68 10.07
N MET A 120 11.90 0.53 10.25
CA MET A 120 11.42 1.73 9.54
C MET A 120 11.51 1.61 8.02
N ILE A 121 12.40 0.74 7.50
CA ILE A 121 12.52 0.50 6.05
C ILE A 121 11.19 0.02 5.46
N MET A 122 10.43 -0.82 6.18
CA MET A 122 9.13 -1.36 5.75
C MET A 122 8.07 -0.25 5.57
N ILE A 123 8.18 0.83 6.35
CA ILE A 123 7.28 1.97 6.27
C ILE A 123 7.68 2.92 5.14
N VAL A 124 8.98 3.20 5.01
CA VAL A 124 9.50 4.26 4.13
C VAL A 124 9.76 3.75 2.70
N MET A 125 10.21 2.50 2.54
CA MET A 125 10.49 1.94 1.23
C MET A 125 9.22 1.82 0.39
N GLY A 126 9.28 2.22 -0.88
CA GLY A 126 8.12 2.21 -1.76
C GLY A 126 7.00 3.19 -1.36
N MET A 127 7.32 4.22 -0.56
CA MET A 127 6.38 5.21 -0.06
C MET A 127 5.61 5.94 -1.17
N VAL A 128 6.21 6.13 -2.35
CA VAL A 128 5.56 6.78 -3.49
C VAL A 128 5.58 5.85 -4.69
N SER A 129 4.39 5.45 -5.12
CA SER A 129 4.16 4.82 -6.42
C SER A 129 3.88 5.90 -7.46
N VAL A 130 4.64 5.92 -8.54
CA VAL A 130 4.44 6.90 -9.63
C VAL A 130 3.06 6.76 -10.25
N TRP A 131 2.56 5.54 -10.41
CA TRP A 131 1.20 5.28 -10.87
C TRP A 131 0.15 5.93 -9.98
N ASN A 132 0.20 5.66 -8.68
CA ASN A 132 -0.73 6.24 -7.70
C ASN A 132 -0.64 7.76 -7.65
N LEU A 133 0.57 8.32 -7.79
CA LEU A 133 0.81 9.76 -7.86
C LEU A 133 0.13 10.38 -9.09
N MET A 134 0.24 9.75 -10.27
CA MET A 134 -0.41 10.25 -11.49
C MET A 134 -1.94 10.15 -11.40
N VAL A 135 -2.47 9.07 -10.83
CA VAL A 135 -3.91 8.92 -10.59
C VAL A 135 -4.42 10.01 -9.65
N ALA A 136 -3.76 10.21 -8.51
CA ALA A 136 -4.12 11.25 -7.55
C ALA A 136 -4.02 12.67 -8.15
N ARG A 137 -2.95 12.97 -8.90
CA ARG A 137 -2.79 14.23 -9.60
C ARG A 137 -3.92 14.49 -10.59
N THR A 138 -4.26 13.49 -11.40
CA THR A 138 -5.34 13.60 -12.38
C THR A 138 -6.68 13.85 -11.68
N TYR A 139 -6.96 13.10 -10.60
CA TYR A 139 -8.15 13.33 -9.80
C TYR A 139 -8.24 14.77 -9.29
N ILE A 140 -7.19 15.31 -8.69
CA ILE A 140 -7.17 16.69 -8.18
C ILE A 140 -7.43 17.70 -9.31
N GLN A 141 -6.86 17.46 -10.50
CA GLN A 141 -7.02 18.37 -11.66
C GLN A 141 -8.43 18.34 -12.27
N THR A 142 -9.10 17.20 -12.23
CA THR A 142 -10.40 17.02 -12.90
C THR A 142 -11.58 17.19 -11.95
N SER A 143 -11.42 16.85 -10.67
CA SER A 143 -12.52 16.83 -9.70
C SER A 143 -12.57 18.07 -8.80
N ILE A 144 -11.48 18.86 -8.72
CA ILE A 144 -11.44 20.07 -7.90
C ILE A 144 -11.35 21.28 -8.83
N PRO A 145 -12.42 22.08 -8.97
CA PRO A 145 -12.45 23.26 -9.82
C PRO A 145 -11.39 24.30 -9.41
N ASN A 146 -10.78 24.96 -10.41
CA ASN A 146 -9.78 26.01 -10.13
C ASN A 146 -10.39 27.24 -9.47
N GLU A 147 -11.66 27.50 -9.66
CA GLU A 147 -12.42 28.59 -9.06
C GLU A 147 -12.37 28.56 -7.52
N LEU A 148 -12.34 27.36 -6.93
CA LEU A 148 -12.17 27.20 -5.47
C LEU A 148 -10.79 27.70 -4.99
N TYR A 149 -9.77 27.52 -5.82
CA TYR A 149 -8.44 28.03 -5.50
C TYR A 149 -8.39 29.56 -5.63
N GLU A 150 -8.99 30.12 -6.67
CA GLU A 150 -9.05 31.55 -6.91
C GLU A 150 -9.82 32.26 -5.78
N ALA A 151 -10.97 31.71 -5.37
CA ALA A 151 -11.72 32.22 -4.23
C ALA A 151 -10.90 32.18 -2.93
N ALA A 152 -10.26 31.05 -2.63
CA ALA A 152 -9.41 30.92 -1.45
C ALA A 152 -8.19 31.87 -1.48
N ALA A 153 -7.64 32.15 -2.65
CA ALA A 153 -6.55 33.11 -2.81
C ALA A 153 -7.01 34.55 -2.58
N ILE A 154 -8.23 34.92 -2.99
CA ILE A 154 -8.84 36.25 -2.67
C ILE A 154 -9.05 36.36 -1.17
N ASP A 155 -9.46 35.28 -0.49
CA ASP A 155 -9.63 35.28 0.97
C ASP A 155 -8.27 35.24 1.72
N GLY A 156 -7.14 35.29 1.02
CA GLY A 156 -5.79 35.31 1.61
C GLY A 156 -5.30 33.97 2.15
N ALA A 157 -5.93 32.83 1.75
CA ALA A 157 -5.50 31.54 2.18
C ALA A 157 -4.15 31.14 1.57
N SER A 158 -3.24 30.63 2.41
CA SER A 158 -1.99 30.03 1.92
C SER A 158 -2.23 28.70 1.21
N HIS A 159 -1.25 28.25 0.40
CA HIS A 159 -1.32 26.94 -0.26
C HIS A 159 -1.54 25.78 0.73
N PHE A 160 -0.94 25.83 1.92
CA PHE A 160 -1.14 24.85 2.97
C PHE A 160 -2.58 24.87 3.52
N GLN A 161 -3.12 26.06 3.79
CA GLN A 161 -4.50 26.19 4.25
C GLN A 161 -5.48 25.67 3.21
N TYR A 162 -5.27 26.02 1.94
CA TYR A 162 -6.09 25.50 0.84
C TYR A 162 -5.99 23.98 0.73
N PHE A 163 -4.78 23.41 0.81
CA PHE A 163 -4.59 21.96 0.76
C PHE A 163 -5.36 21.23 1.88
N PHE A 164 -5.18 21.64 3.13
CA PHE A 164 -5.79 20.94 4.26
C PHE A 164 -7.29 21.22 4.42
N LYS A 165 -7.76 22.43 4.11
CA LYS A 165 -9.15 22.83 4.31
C LYS A 165 -10.06 22.55 3.12
N VAL A 166 -9.54 22.46 1.90
CA VAL A 166 -10.33 22.31 0.68
C VAL A 166 -9.93 21.03 -0.06
N VAL A 167 -8.66 20.91 -0.47
CA VAL A 167 -8.24 19.79 -1.33
C VAL A 167 -8.38 18.46 -0.60
N LEU A 168 -7.86 18.33 0.60
CA LEU A 168 -7.86 17.07 1.34
C LEU A 168 -9.28 16.56 1.65
N PRO A 169 -10.23 17.36 2.14
CA PRO A 169 -11.62 16.92 2.33
C PRO A 169 -12.32 16.53 1.04
N LEU A 170 -12.14 17.29 -0.05
CA LEU A 170 -12.73 16.99 -1.35
C LEU A 170 -12.06 15.77 -2.03
N SER A 171 -10.90 15.36 -1.55
CA SER A 171 -10.15 14.20 -2.04
C SER A 171 -10.50 12.91 -1.32
N ALA A 172 -11.54 12.84 -0.51
CA ALA A 172 -11.88 11.65 0.28
C ALA A 172 -11.99 10.38 -0.58
N THR A 173 -12.56 10.45 -1.76
CA THR A 173 -12.67 9.32 -2.69
C THR A 173 -11.31 8.80 -3.12
N ILE A 174 -10.40 9.67 -3.55
CA ILE A 174 -9.06 9.24 -3.97
C ILE A 174 -8.21 8.79 -2.79
N VAL A 175 -8.40 9.37 -1.59
CA VAL A 175 -7.78 8.89 -0.35
C VAL A 175 -8.16 7.44 -0.08
N ALA A 176 -9.44 7.08 -0.20
CA ALA A 176 -9.91 5.72 -0.01
C ALA A 176 -9.27 4.75 -1.03
N VAL A 177 -9.24 5.13 -2.31
CA VAL A 177 -8.61 4.31 -3.37
C VAL A 177 -7.12 4.11 -3.12
N LEU A 178 -6.37 5.17 -2.81
CA LEU A 178 -4.95 5.09 -2.50
C LEU A 178 -4.68 4.26 -1.24
N SER A 179 -5.54 4.38 -0.22
CA SER A 179 -5.43 3.60 1.01
C SER A 179 -5.55 2.10 0.75
N VAL A 180 -6.46 1.69 -0.15
CA VAL A 180 -6.58 0.28 -0.56
C VAL A 180 -5.34 -0.16 -1.33
N TYR A 181 -4.87 0.61 -2.32
CA TYR A 181 -3.72 0.22 -3.13
C TYR A 181 -2.43 0.12 -2.30
N TYR A 182 -2.14 1.12 -1.47
CA TYR A 182 -0.98 1.08 -0.59
C TYR A 182 -1.14 0.04 0.52
N GLY A 183 -2.33 -0.07 1.12
CA GLY A 183 -2.59 -1.02 2.19
C GLY A 183 -2.42 -2.46 1.75
N VAL A 184 -3.00 -2.85 0.60
CA VAL A 184 -2.80 -4.19 0.03
C VAL A 184 -1.33 -4.41 -0.36
N GLY A 185 -0.66 -3.41 -0.95
CA GLY A 185 0.76 -3.50 -1.28
C GLY A 185 1.62 -3.74 -0.04
N LYS A 186 1.47 -2.92 1.01
CA LYS A 186 2.22 -3.04 2.26
C LYS A 186 1.93 -4.32 3.04
N TRP A 187 0.67 -4.79 3.01
CA TRP A 187 0.30 -6.05 3.66
C TRP A 187 0.98 -7.26 3.02
N ASN A 188 1.13 -7.25 1.69
CA ASN A 188 1.76 -8.33 0.94
C ASN A 188 3.28 -8.15 0.77
N ASP A 189 3.85 -7.07 1.31
CA ASP A 189 5.29 -6.81 1.26
C ASP A 189 6.02 -7.77 2.22
N TYR A 190 7.07 -8.43 1.73
CA TYR A 190 7.80 -9.47 2.46
C TYR A 190 9.32 -9.27 2.48
N TYR A 191 9.80 -8.09 2.12
CA TYR A 191 11.22 -7.73 2.10
C TYR A 191 11.76 -7.41 3.49
#